data_94ac02b337629a6f7264e745c2f97fda
#
_entry.id   94ac02b337629a6f7264e745c2f97fda
#
_cell.length_a   1.000
_cell.length_b   1.000
_cell.length_c   1.000
_cell.angle_alpha   90.00
_cell.angle_beta   90.00
_cell.angle_gamma   90.00
#
_symmetry.space_group_name_H-M   'P 1'
#
loop_
_entity.id
_entity.type
_entity.pdbx_description
1 polymer ?
#
loop_
_entity_poly.entity_id
_entity_poly.type
_entity_poly.pdbx_seq_one_letter_code
_entity_poly.pdbx_strand_id
1 'polypeptide(L)'
;MYHSRMPTASSLHVVLVHPEIHWNTGNAGRTCLAAGATLHLIEPLGFSLGAREVQRAGLDYWEQVDLRVWQHWEAFEEVLPSLGAPWFFSTKGRQAYWDAPMGSASGAVLVFGRETAGLPPQLHERYAERFVTMPMHSAHIRSLNLSTTVGIAVYEVLRQRRALAL
;
A
#
# COMPACT_ATOMS: atom_id res chain seq x y z
N MET A 1 -0.95 -6.27 27.84
CA MET A 1 -0.35 -5.99 26.51
C MET A 1 -0.29 -7.31 25.74
N TYR A 2 -0.98 -7.39 24.63
CA TYR A 2 -1.02 -8.60 23.80
C TYR A 2 0.21 -8.59 22.87
N HIS A 3 1.29 -9.25 23.27
CA HIS A 3 2.44 -9.50 22.43
C HIS A 3 2.30 -10.89 21.78
N SER A 4 1.45 -10.98 20.77
CA SER A 4 1.51 -12.11 19.84
C SER A 4 2.76 -11.91 18.98
N ARG A 5 3.80 -12.71 19.17
CA ARG A 5 4.89 -12.82 18.20
C ARG A 5 4.28 -13.26 16.87
N MET A 6 4.23 -12.32 15.92
CA MET A 6 3.93 -12.68 14.54
C MET A 6 5.02 -13.66 14.06
N PRO A 7 4.68 -14.73 13.32
CA PRO A 7 5.69 -15.58 12.70
C PRO A 7 6.63 -14.75 11.85
N THR A 8 7.88 -15.18 11.68
CA THR A 8 8.90 -14.54 10.84
C THR A 8 8.28 -14.14 9.51
N ALA A 9 8.01 -12.87 9.37
CA ALA A 9 7.06 -12.38 8.39
C ALA A 9 7.66 -12.48 6.99
N SER A 10 6.98 -13.18 6.09
CA SER A 10 7.10 -12.92 4.67
C SER A 10 6.94 -11.42 4.42
N SER A 11 7.76 -10.84 3.56
CA SER A 11 7.82 -9.39 3.33
C SER A 11 6.45 -8.81 2.95
N LEU A 12 6.17 -7.60 3.45
CA LEU A 12 4.95 -6.84 3.13
C LEU A 12 5.37 -5.45 2.68
N HIS A 13 4.93 -5.06 1.50
CA HIS A 13 5.28 -3.80 0.87
C HIS A 13 4.02 -3.04 0.49
N VAL A 14 4.01 -1.75 0.78
CA VAL A 14 2.98 -0.80 0.34
C VAL A 14 3.62 0.17 -0.64
N VAL A 15 3.01 0.37 -1.79
CA VAL A 15 3.50 1.25 -2.86
C VAL A 15 2.45 2.31 -3.15
N LEU A 16 2.82 3.57 -3.01
CA LEU A 16 2.00 4.70 -3.40
C LEU A 16 2.56 5.30 -4.69
N VAL A 17 1.79 5.23 -5.77
CA VAL A 17 2.18 5.74 -7.08
C VAL A 17 1.70 7.17 -7.24
N HIS A 18 2.62 8.12 -7.27
CA HIS A 18 2.38 9.56 -7.40
C HIS A 18 1.42 10.12 -6.34
N PRO A 19 1.61 9.85 -5.04
CA PRO A 19 0.72 10.35 -3.99
C PRO A 19 0.74 11.88 -3.97
N GLU A 20 -0.44 12.49 -3.77
CA GLU A 20 -0.63 13.94 -3.89
C GLU A 20 -0.77 14.63 -2.53
N ILE A 21 -1.25 13.92 -1.52
CA ILE A 21 -1.62 14.47 -0.20
C ILE A 21 -0.70 13.91 0.88
N HIS A 22 0.09 14.77 1.51
CA HIS A 22 1.12 14.38 2.47
C HIS A 22 0.59 13.63 3.70
N TRP A 23 -0.56 14.01 4.27
CA TRP A 23 -1.12 13.30 5.44
C TRP A 23 -1.65 11.91 5.09
N ASN A 24 -2.10 11.65 3.87
CA ASN A 24 -2.42 10.30 3.43
C ASN A 24 -1.16 9.42 3.43
N THR A 25 -0.06 9.95 2.91
CA THR A 25 1.23 9.28 2.94
C THR A 25 1.74 9.09 4.37
N GLY A 26 1.58 10.11 5.23
CA GLY A 26 1.93 10.02 6.64
C GLY A 26 1.16 8.93 7.37
N ASN A 27 -0.15 8.86 7.18
CA ASN A 27 -0.99 7.82 7.79
C ASN A 27 -0.69 6.43 7.23
N ALA A 28 -0.41 6.32 5.93
CA ALA A 28 0.05 5.06 5.33
C ALA A 28 1.37 4.58 5.95
N GLY A 29 2.31 5.50 6.16
CA GLY A 29 3.58 5.20 6.84
C GLY A 29 3.37 4.70 8.27
N ARG A 30 2.44 5.28 9.02
CA ARG A 30 2.07 4.81 10.36
C ARG A 30 1.53 3.39 10.33
N THR A 31 0.65 3.09 9.38
CA THR A 31 0.13 1.73 9.18
C THR A 31 1.26 0.74 8.83
N CYS A 32 2.15 1.12 7.92
CA CYS A 32 3.31 0.31 7.54
C CYS A 32 4.20 0.00 8.74
N LEU A 33 4.54 1.02 9.54
CA LEU A 33 5.34 0.85 10.74
C LEU A 33 4.67 -0.10 11.74
N ALA A 34 3.36 0.08 11.97
CA ALA A 34 2.59 -0.78 12.88
C ALA A 34 2.53 -2.24 12.42
N ALA A 35 2.49 -2.48 11.12
CA ALA A 35 2.38 -3.81 10.51
C ALA A 35 3.73 -4.46 10.15
N GLY A 36 4.84 -3.74 10.31
CA GLY A 36 6.16 -4.21 9.89
C GLY A 36 6.33 -4.25 8.37
N ALA A 37 5.67 -3.34 7.64
CA ALA A 37 5.73 -3.22 6.19
C ALA A 37 6.70 -2.13 5.75
N THR A 38 7.27 -2.28 4.55
CA THR A 38 8.05 -1.25 3.87
C THR A 38 7.12 -0.34 3.07
N LEU A 39 7.30 0.97 3.16
CA LEU A 39 6.58 1.96 2.34
C LEU A 39 7.44 2.39 1.16
N HIS A 40 6.91 2.26 -0.05
CA HIS A 40 7.52 2.75 -1.28
C HIS A 40 6.72 3.93 -1.84
N LEU A 41 7.40 5.00 -2.21
CA LEU A 41 6.79 6.15 -2.89
C LEU A 41 7.39 6.26 -4.28
N ILE A 42 6.54 6.35 -5.29
CA ILE A 42 6.93 6.56 -6.68
C ILE A 42 6.72 8.02 -7.03
N GLU A 43 7.80 8.73 -7.38
CA GLU A 43 7.74 10.13 -7.82
C GLU A 43 7.05 10.27 -9.20
N PRO A 44 6.47 11.46 -9.53
CA PRO A 44 6.46 12.68 -8.72
C PRO A 44 5.50 12.62 -7.54
N LEU A 45 5.84 13.31 -6.45
CA LEU A 45 4.99 13.50 -5.27
C LEU A 45 4.34 14.88 -5.31
N GLY A 46 3.11 15.00 -4.87
CA GLY A 46 2.40 16.28 -4.75
C GLY A 46 2.81 17.13 -3.54
N PHE A 47 3.85 16.71 -2.80
CA PHE A 47 4.34 17.35 -1.57
C PHE A 47 5.84 17.10 -1.39
N SER A 48 6.45 17.80 -0.45
CA SER A 48 7.84 17.60 -0.07
C SER A 48 7.96 16.65 1.13
N LEU A 49 8.97 15.77 1.10
CA LEU A 49 9.34 14.90 2.22
C LEU A 49 10.32 15.61 3.19
N GLY A 50 10.50 16.92 3.08
CA GLY A 50 11.41 17.69 3.91
C GLY A 50 11.10 17.56 5.41
N ALA A 51 12.15 17.56 6.23
CA ALA A 51 12.04 17.38 7.69
C ALA A 51 11.07 18.39 8.36
N ARG A 52 10.94 19.61 7.82
CA ARG A 52 10.04 20.63 8.37
C ARG A 52 8.57 20.29 8.16
N GLU A 53 8.19 19.74 7.02
CA GLU A 53 6.80 19.34 6.74
C GLU A 53 6.41 18.12 7.56
N VAL A 54 7.32 17.16 7.70
CA VAL A 54 7.15 15.97 8.54
C VAL A 54 6.97 16.38 10.01
N GLN A 55 7.80 17.28 10.54
CA GLN A 55 7.68 17.78 11.90
C GLN A 55 6.38 18.56 12.14
N ARG A 56 5.96 19.41 11.17
CA ARG A 56 4.69 20.17 11.27
C ARG A 56 3.46 19.27 11.29
N ALA A 57 3.53 18.12 10.65
CA ALA A 57 2.45 17.13 10.64
C ALA A 57 2.39 16.30 11.94
N GLY A 58 3.30 16.51 12.90
CA GLY A 58 3.36 15.78 14.17
C GLY A 58 3.71 14.29 13.98
N LEU A 59 4.45 13.96 12.92
CA LEU A 59 4.85 12.60 12.58
C LEU A 59 6.15 12.22 13.29
N ASP A 60 6.11 12.12 14.59
CA ASP A 60 7.25 11.74 15.48
C ASP A 60 7.77 10.32 15.19
N TYR A 61 6.95 9.46 14.59
CA TYR A 61 7.30 8.09 14.19
C TYR A 61 7.92 7.99 12.79
N TRP A 62 7.93 9.07 12.00
CA TRP A 62 8.29 9.02 10.57
C TRP A 62 9.72 8.52 10.31
N GLU A 63 10.64 8.88 11.19
CA GLU A 63 12.05 8.43 11.08
C GLU A 63 12.22 6.90 11.24
N GLN A 64 11.23 6.23 11.85
CA GLN A 64 11.24 4.77 12.01
C GLN A 64 10.53 4.03 10.87
N VAL A 65 9.87 4.73 9.96
CA VAL A 65 9.24 4.11 8.80
C VAL A 65 10.33 3.62 7.84
N ASP A 66 10.28 2.33 7.47
CA ASP A 66 11.13 1.82 6.39
C ASP A 66 10.60 2.37 5.06
N LEU A 67 11.16 3.53 4.66
CA LEU A 67 10.74 4.32 3.52
C LEU A 67 11.75 4.20 2.37
N ARG A 68 11.24 3.92 1.18
CA ARG A 68 12.01 3.94 -0.07
C ARG A 68 11.32 4.81 -1.10
N VAL A 69 12.09 5.71 -1.74
CA VAL A 69 11.59 6.62 -2.77
C VAL A 69 12.21 6.24 -4.10
N TRP A 70 11.37 6.20 -5.15
CA TRP A 70 11.75 5.79 -6.50
C TRP A 70 11.43 6.92 -7.48
N GLN A 71 12.35 7.23 -8.37
CA GLN A 71 12.18 8.31 -9.34
C GLN A 71 11.04 8.07 -10.33
N HIS A 72 10.76 6.81 -10.67
CA HIS A 72 9.70 6.40 -11.57
C HIS A 72 9.34 4.92 -11.34
N TRP A 73 8.17 4.52 -11.88
CA TRP A 73 7.65 3.15 -11.72
C TRP A 73 8.63 2.08 -12.22
N GLU A 74 9.26 2.29 -13.36
CA GLU A 74 10.15 1.32 -14.01
C GLU A 74 11.33 0.93 -13.09
N ALA A 75 11.89 1.89 -12.36
CA ALA A 75 12.95 1.62 -11.39
C ALA A 75 12.46 0.73 -10.23
N PHE A 76 11.23 0.94 -9.76
CA PHE A 76 10.60 0.07 -8.76
C PHE A 76 10.27 -1.31 -9.36
N GLU A 77 9.79 -1.36 -10.59
CA GLU A 77 9.37 -2.59 -11.26
C GLU A 77 10.51 -3.60 -11.44
N GLU A 78 11.76 -3.12 -11.57
CA GLU A 78 12.94 -4.00 -11.63
C GLU A 78 13.12 -4.84 -10.35
N VAL A 79 12.77 -4.31 -9.19
CA VAL A 79 12.89 -5.02 -7.92
C VAL A 79 11.61 -5.75 -7.51
N LEU A 80 10.47 -5.44 -8.12
CA LEU A 80 9.16 -6.01 -7.78
C LEU A 80 9.15 -7.54 -7.73
N PRO A 81 9.75 -8.30 -8.68
CA PRO A 81 9.75 -9.77 -8.63
C PRO A 81 10.42 -10.34 -7.37
N SER A 82 11.35 -9.61 -6.78
CA SER A 82 12.05 -10.03 -5.55
C SER A 82 11.27 -9.72 -4.27
N LEU A 83 10.26 -8.84 -4.35
CA LEU A 83 9.50 -8.37 -3.19
C LEU A 83 8.27 -9.24 -2.89
N GLY A 84 7.66 -9.84 -3.91
CA GLY A 84 6.51 -10.70 -3.77
C GLY A 84 5.44 -10.49 -4.85
N ALA A 85 4.25 -11.02 -4.60
CA ALA A 85 3.12 -10.94 -5.52
C ALA A 85 2.45 -9.56 -5.44
N PRO A 86 2.32 -8.82 -6.57
CA PRO A 86 1.68 -7.52 -6.58
C PRO A 86 0.16 -7.63 -6.65
N TRP A 87 -0.53 -6.72 -5.93
CA TRP A 87 -1.95 -6.49 -6.00
C TRP A 87 -2.22 -5.00 -6.13
N PHE A 88 -2.97 -4.61 -7.15
CA PHE A 88 -3.23 -3.23 -7.52
C PHE A 88 -4.65 -2.84 -7.10
N PHE A 89 -4.77 -1.83 -6.26
CA PHE A 89 -6.05 -1.35 -5.75
C PHE A 89 -6.61 -0.25 -6.64
N SER A 90 -7.79 -0.48 -7.18
CA SER A 90 -8.49 0.44 -8.07
C SER A 90 -9.99 0.25 -7.96
N THR A 91 -10.76 1.33 -8.15
CA THR A 91 -12.23 1.24 -8.29
C THR A 91 -12.67 0.46 -9.53
N LYS A 92 -11.73 0.17 -10.44
CA LYS A 92 -11.94 -0.61 -11.67
C LYS A 92 -11.43 -2.06 -11.55
N GLY A 93 -11.12 -2.52 -10.34
CA GLY A 93 -10.70 -3.89 -10.09
C GLY A 93 -11.78 -4.92 -10.45
N ARG A 94 -11.34 -6.09 -10.92
CA ARG A 94 -12.24 -7.15 -11.40
C ARG A 94 -12.79 -8.04 -10.28
N GLN A 95 -12.10 -8.09 -9.15
CA GLN A 95 -12.49 -8.90 -7.99
C GLN A 95 -12.40 -8.08 -6.71
N ALA A 96 -13.17 -8.48 -5.70
CA ALA A 96 -13.04 -7.88 -4.39
C ALA A 96 -11.68 -8.25 -3.76
N TYR A 97 -11.08 -7.32 -3.03
CA TYR A 97 -9.74 -7.51 -2.44
C TYR A 97 -9.69 -8.71 -1.48
N TRP A 98 -10.77 -9.00 -0.76
CA TRP A 98 -10.82 -10.13 0.18
C TRP A 98 -10.87 -11.50 -0.47
N ASP A 99 -11.18 -11.58 -1.80
CA ASP A 99 -11.15 -12.83 -2.57
C ASP A 99 -9.77 -13.10 -3.19
N ALA A 100 -8.88 -12.11 -3.15
CA ALA A 100 -7.53 -12.25 -3.67
C ALA A 100 -6.59 -12.91 -2.65
N PRO A 101 -5.74 -13.87 -3.04
CA PRO A 101 -4.82 -14.56 -2.13
C PRO A 101 -3.60 -13.70 -1.80
N MET A 102 -3.79 -12.62 -1.02
CA MET A 102 -2.75 -11.65 -0.69
C MET A 102 -1.83 -12.10 0.46
N GLY A 103 -2.21 -13.14 1.20
CA GLY A 103 -1.44 -13.67 2.33
C GLY A 103 -0.26 -14.57 1.96
N SER A 104 0.17 -14.58 0.70
CA SER A 104 1.24 -15.44 0.19
C SER A 104 2.52 -15.40 1.04
N ALA A 105 3.13 -16.57 1.25
CA ALA A 105 4.40 -16.72 1.93
C ALA A 105 5.60 -16.12 1.15
N SER A 106 5.47 -15.94 -0.15
CA SER A 106 6.50 -15.31 -1.01
C SER A 106 6.61 -13.80 -0.89
N GLY A 107 5.79 -13.18 -0.04
CA GLY A 107 5.68 -11.74 0.09
C GLY A 107 4.44 -11.18 -0.61
N ALA A 108 4.04 -9.98 -0.21
CA ALA A 108 2.91 -9.26 -0.79
C ALA A 108 3.29 -7.81 -1.07
N VAL A 109 2.92 -7.31 -2.23
CA VAL A 109 3.13 -5.93 -2.65
C VAL A 109 1.76 -5.31 -2.97
N LEU A 110 1.35 -4.33 -2.18
CA LEU A 110 0.06 -3.65 -2.31
C LEU A 110 0.28 -2.29 -2.96
N VAL A 111 -0.28 -2.10 -4.15
CA VAL A 111 -0.03 -0.91 -4.99
C VAL A 111 -1.29 -0.05 -5.06
N PHE A 112 -1.13 1.24 -4.74
CA PHE A 112 -2.21 2.23 -4.71
C PHE A 112 -1.86 3.41 -5.60
N GLY A 113 -2.87 3.96 -6.27
CA GLY A 113 -2.72 5.15 -7.10
C GLY A 113 -2.88 6.45 -6.32
N ARG A 114 -2.69 7.57 -7.03
CA ARG A 114 -2.91 8.91 -6.50
C ARG A 114 -4.39 9.16 -6.21
N GLU A 115 -4.64 10.13 -5.34
CA GLU A 115 -5.96 10.41 -4.78
C GLU A 115 -6.96 10.86 -5.85
N THR A 116 -6.53 11.64 -6.85
CA THR A 116 -7.43 12.20 -7.87
C THR A 116 -7.69 11.28 -9.06
N ALA A 117 -6.68 10.58 -9.57
CA ALA A 117 -6.75 9.86 -10.83
C ALA A 117 -6.48 8.35 -10.72
N GLY A 118 -6.15 7.84 -9.53
CA GLY A 118 -5.81 6.44 -9.33
C GLY A 118 -4.49 6.04 -10.01
N LEU A 119 -4.39 4.79 -10.40
CA LEU A 119 -3.21 4.21 -11.03
C LEU A 119 -3.10 4.60 -12.51
N PRO A 120 -1.88 4.77 -13.05
CA PRO A 120 -1.66 5.03 -14.46
C PRO A 120 -2.28 3.94 -15.36
N PRO A 121 -2.87 4.32 -16.53
CA PRO A 121 -3.52 3.37 -17.44
C PRO A 121 -2.62 2.21 -17.88
N GLN A 122 -1.34 2.45 -18.04
CA GLN A 122 -0.35 1.45 -18.45
C GLN A 122 -0.25 0.27 -17.46
N LEU A 123 -0.45 0.54 -16.17
CA LEU A 123 -0.46 -0.50 -15.14
C LEU A 123 -1.73 -1.35 -15.21
N HIS A 124 -2.88 -0.74 -15.57
CA HIS A 124 -4.12 -1.47 -15.80
C HIS A 124 -4.01 -2.48 -16.95
N GLU A 125 -3.32 -2.12 -18.01
CA GLU A 125 -3.09 -3.01 -19.15
C GLU A 125 -2.12 -4.15 -18.80
N ARG A 126 -1.00 -3.78 -18.17
CA ARG A 126 0.11 -4.70 -17.88
C ARG A 126 -0.21 -5.72 -16.80
N TYR A 127 -0.99 -5.33 -15.79
CA TYR A 127 -1.29 -6.15 -14.61
C TYR A 127 -2.79 -6.43 -14.44
N ALA A 128 -3.55 -6.51 -15.53
CA ALA A 128 -5.02 -6.58 -15.51
C ALA A 128 -5.59 -7.63 -14.53
N GLU A 129 -4.96 -8.80 -14.42
CA GLU A 129 -5.40 -9.91 -13.57
C GLU A 129 -5.07 -9.70 -12.06
N ARG A 130 -4.29 -8.66 -11.75
CA ARG A 130 -3.86 -8.33 -10.39
C ARG A 130 -4.60 -7.14 -9.79
N PHE A 131 -5.62 -6.63 -10.48
CA PHE A 131 -6.42 -5.51 -10.01
C PHE A 131 -7.57 -5.96 -9.14
N VAL A 132 -7.62 -5.41 -7.93
CA VAL A 132 -8.66 -5.65 -6.94
C VAL A 132 -9.38 -4.36 -6.59
N THR A 133 -10.60 -4.48 -6.09
CA THR A 133 -11.42 -3.33 -5.66
C THR A 133 -11.89 -3.46 -4.23
N MET A 134 -12.11 -2.33 -3.57
CA MET A 134 -12.86 -2.23 -2.32
C MET A 134 -14.34 -2.16 -2.66
N PRO A 135 -15.17 -3.16 -2.30
CA PRO A 135 -16.61 -3.08 -2.55
C PRO A 135 -17.25 -1.88 -1.86
N MET A 136 -18.10 -1.17 -2.59
CA MET A 136 -18.79 0.02 -2.14
C MET A 136 -20.30 -0.18 -2.29
N HIS A 137 -21.05 0.09 -1.22
CA HIS A 137 -22.51 -0.01 -1.25
C HIS A 137 -23.20 1.30 -1.65
N SER A 138 -22.54 2.43 -1.47
CA SER A 138 -23.09 3.74 -1.77
C SER A 138 -22.66 4.23 -3.15
N ALA A 139 -23.62 4.70 -3.95
CA ALA A 139 -23.36 5.37 -5.22
C ALA A 139 -22.85 6.82 -5.04
N HIS A 140 -22.96 7.37 -3.82
CA HIS A 140 -22.54 8.75 -3.53
C HIS A 140 -21.05 8.90 -3.23
N ILE A 141 -20.35 7.79 -3.02
CA ILE A 141 -18.91 7.78 -2.72
C ILE A 141 -18.19 7.01 -3.83
N ARG A 142 -17.19 7.64 -4.45
CA ARG A 142 -16.43 7.04 -5.56
C ARG A 142 -15.34 6.10 -5.07
N SER A 143 -14.71 6.43 -3.95
CA SER A 143 -13.61 5.68 -3.36
C SER A 143 -13.48 6.00 -1.88
N LEU A 144 -12.84 5.13 -1.13
CA LEU A 144 -12.38 5.43 0.23
C LEU A 144 -11.14 6.32 0.17
N ASN A 145 -10.89 7.03 1.28
CA ASN A 145 -9.63 7.73 1.48
C ASN A 145 -8.44 6.77 1.29
N LEU A 146 -7.36 7.25 0.67
CA LEU A 146 -6.19 6.44 0.34
C LEU A 146 -5.59 5.75 1.57
N SER A 147 -5.35 6.47 2.66
CA SER A 147 -4.75 5.88 3.86
C SER A 147 -5.69 4.89 4.56
N THR A 148 -6.99 5.08 4.46
CA THR A 148 -8.01 4.12 4.92
C THR A 148 -7.91 2.83 4.12
N THR A 149 -7.85 2.92 2.80
CA THR A 149 -7.70 1.77 1.91
C THR A 149 -6.41 1.00 2.20
N VAL A 150 -5.30 1.71 2.39
CA VAL A 150 -4.01 1.10 2.79
C VAL A 150 -4.16 0.32 4.10
N GLY A 151 -4.78 0.92 5.11
CA GLY A 151 -5.00 0.25 6.41
C GLY A 151 -5.80 -1.04 6.29
N ILE A 152 -6.92 -1.01 5.56
CA ILE A 152 -7.75 -2.19 5.31
C ILE A 152 -6.95 -3.28 4.59
N ALA A 153 -6.26 -2.93 3.51
CA ALA A 153 -5.51 -3.88 2.69
C ALA A 153 -4.34 -4.54 3.45
N VAL A 154 -3.57 -3.76 4.20
CA VAL A 154 -2.47 -4.25 5.02
C VAL A 154 -2.95 -5.25 6.05
N TYR A 155 -4.02 -4.93 6.77
CA TYR A 155 -4.56 -5.82 7.81
C TYR A 155 -5.29 -7.03 7.22
N GLU A 156 -5.81 -6.95 6.00
CA GLU A 156 -6.31 -8.15 5.30
C GLU A 156 -5.17 -9.12 4.98
N VAL A 157 -4.03 -8.66 4.53
CA VAL A 157 -2.84 -9.53 4.36
C VAL A 157 -2.47 -10.21 5.66
N LEU A 158 -2.42 -9.47 6.77
CA LEU A 158 -2.10 -10.03 8.09
C LEU A 158 -3.14 -11.07 8.54
N ARG A 159 -4.44 -10.79 8.29
CA ARG A 159 -5.53 -11.74 8.59
C ARG A 159 -5.38 -13.04 7.80
N GLN A 160 -5.12 -12.94 6.49
CA GLN A 160 -4.92 -14.10 5.63
C GLN A 160 -3.70 -14.92 6.07
N ARG A 161 -2.58 -14.27 6.38
CA ARG A 161 -1.36 -14.95 6.88
C ARG A 161 -1.60 -15.70 8.18
N ARG A 162 -2.36 -15.10 9.09
CA ARG A 162 -2.74 -15.78 10.34
C ARG A 162 -3.59 -17.03 10.08
N ALA A 163 -4.53 -16.95 9.14
CA ALA A 163 -5.38 -18.09 8.78
C ALA A 163 -4.60 -19.25 8.13
N LEU A 164 -3.51 -18.94 7.40
CA LEU A 164 -2.64 -19.92 6.77
C LEU A 164 -1.63 -20.55 7.74
N ALA A 165 -1.39 -19.92 8.90
CA ALA A 165 -0.47 -20.40 9.93
C ALA A 165 -1.14 -21.34 10.97
N LEU A 166 -2.46 -21.54 10.89
CA LEU A 166 -3.25 -22.43 11.71
C LEU A 166 -3.47 -23.79 11.04
#